data_693f0775b63294c062f267f13565854e
#
_entry.id   693f0775b63294c062f267f13565854e
#
_cell.length_a   1.000
_cell.length_b   1.000
_cell.length_c   1.000
_cell.angle_alpha   90.00
_cell.angle_beta   90.00
_cell.angle_gamma   90.00
#
_symmetry.space_group_name_H-M   'P 1'
#
loop_
_entity.id
_entity.type
_entity.pdbx_description
1 polymer ?
#
loop_
_entity_poly.entity_id
_entity_poly.type
_entity_poly.pdbx_seq_one_letter_code
_entity_poly.pdbx_strand_id
1 'polypeptide(L)'
;MSLRIGVVTPMDNAMDAVAEAFADIWSEAEVITLLDESLYADYGGGKGVTDETYERMAVLLQYSQDSGADGILFCGSVFGRVVEAVRVDISVPVLSAQEAMIEEAFAAGSRFGVLTTVSGSLQCLLDDIERYSQENNKPYTLVQHVEDAARPIILAGDVETHDQMVADAADRMTECDCLMLGQFSMTSAVKRFADISGRPVLTAPHTAVRKLKRLLAG
;
A
#
# COMPACT_ATOMS: atom_id res chain seq x y z
N MET A 1 -1.74 24.97 12.00
CA MET A 1 -2.03 24.80 10.57
C MET A 1 -2.23 23.32 10.33
N SER A 2 -3.14 22.93 9.44
CA SER A 2 -3.29 21.54 9.01
C SER A 2 -2.03 21.15 8.23
N LEU A 3 -1.51 19.92 8.46
CA LEU A 3 -0.41 19.40 7.66
C LEU A 3 -0.96 18.94 6.30
N ARG A 4 -0.22 19.25 5.24
CA ARG A 4 -0.58 18.87 3.87
C ARG A 4 0.14 17.60 3.47
N ILE A 5 -0.62 16.60 3.01
CA ILE A 5 -0.06 15.33 2.55
C ILE A 5 -0.30 15.19 1.05
N GLY A 6 0.80 15.07 0.32
CA GLY A 6 0.78 14.74 -1.10
C GLY A 6 0.53 13.25 -1.27
N VAL A 7 -0.50 12.88 -2.02
CA VAL A 7 -0.75 11.49 -2.45
C VAL A 7 -0.44 11.41 -3.93
N VAL A 8 0.64 10.73 -4.28
CA VAL A 8 1.02 10.49 -5.68
C VAL A 8 0.58 9.08 -6.06
N THR A 9 -0.28 8.96 -7.05
CA THR A 9 -0.86 7.67 -7.45
C THR A 9 -0.84 7.47 -8.96
N PRO A 10 -0.51 6.25 -9.44
CA PRO A 10 -0.59 5.89 -10.84
C PRO A 10 -1.97 5.32 -11.23
N MET A 11 -2.95 5.34 -10.34
CA MET A 11 -4.29 4.80 -10.59
C MET A 11 -5.34 5.45 -9.68
N ASP A 12 -6.52 5.69 -10.24
CA ASP A 12 -7.65 6.33 -9.58
C ASP A 12 -8.27 5.47 -8.46
N ASN A 13 -8.33 4.15 -8.66
CA ASN A 13 -8.97 3.21 -7.73
C ASN A 13 -8.25 3.08 -6.36
N ALA A 14 -7.06 3.67 -6.20
CA ALA A 14 -6.39 3.74 -4.90
C ALA A 14 -6.90 4.93 -4.06
N MET A 15 -7.51 5.93 -4.67
CA MET A 15 -7.88 7.19 -4.00
C MET A 15 -8.92 7.00 -2.91
N ASP A 16 -9.96 6.19 -3.16
CA ASP A 16 -11.00 5.94 -2.16
C ASP A 16 -10.44 5.25 -0.91
N ALA A 17 -9.57 4.26 -1.09
CA ALA A 17 -8.92 3.55 0.01
C ALA A 17 -8.00 4.48 0.83
N VAL A 18 -7.30 5.39 0.18
CA VAL A 18 -6.47 6.39 0.85
C VAL A 18 -7.33 7.41 1.59
N ALA A 19 -8.39 7.92 0.96
CA ALA A 19 -9.31 8.87 1.59
C ALA A 19 -9.96 8.26 2.84
N GLU A 20 -10.38 7.00 2.78
CA GLU A 20 -10.89 6.26 3.93
C GLU A 20 -9.86 6.17 5.06
N ALA A 21 -8.62 5.79 4.76
CA ALA A 21 -7.57 5.68 5.75
C ALA A 21 -7.25 7.03 6.44
N PHE A 22 -7.29 8.15 5.68
CA PHE A 22 -7.14 9.47 6.27
C PHE A 22 -8.34 9.85 7.14
N ALA A 23 -9.57 9.57 6.70
CA ALA A 23 -10.77 9.83 7.50
C ALA A 23 -10.75 9.08 8.83
N ASP A 24 -10.30 7.83 8.82
CA ASP A 24 -10.26 6.98 10.01
C ASP A 24 -9.12 7.34 10.99
N ILE A 25 -7.96 7.80 10.48
CA ILE A 25 -6.74 7.92 11.29
C ILE A 25 -6.31 9.37 11.46
N TRP A 26 -6.47 10.19 10.44
CA TRP A 26 -5.94 11.55 10.40
C TRP A 26 -6.82 12.52 9.61
N SER A 27 -8.04 12.67 10.05
CA SER A 27 -9.08 13.50 9.39
C SER A 27 -8.73 14.98 9.30
N GLU A 28 -7.76 15.47 10.12
CA GLU A 28 -7.30 16.85 10.12
C GLU A 28 -6.26 17.16 9.03
N ALA A 29 -5.68 16.14 8.40
CA ALA A 29 -4.72 16.35 7.32
C ALA A 29 -5.39 16.90 6.06
N GLU A 30 -4.73 17.84 5.38
CA GLU A 30 -5.12 18.29 4.05
C GLU A 30 -4.51 17.35 3.00
N VAL A 31 -5.32 16.54 2.34
CA VAL A 31 -4.85 15.56 1.36
C VAL A 31 -4.96 16.14 -0.05
N ILE A 32 -3.85 16.20 -0.78
CA ILE A 32 -3.78 16.65 -2.17
C ILE A 32 -3.27 15.52 -3.04
N THR A 33 -4.07 15.12 -4.04
CA THR A 33 -3.75 13.99 -4.92
C THR A 33 -3.17 14.45 -6.24
N LEU A 34 -2.08 13.81 -6.65
CA LEU A 34 -1.48 13.89 -7.98
C LEU A 34 -1.59 12.52 -8.66
N LEU A 35 -2.38 12.46 -9.74
CA LEU A 35 -2.63 11.24 -10.51
C LEU A 35 -1.81 11.25 -11.80
N ASP A 36 -1.00 10.20 -12.03
CA ASP A 36 -0.32 9.96 -13.30
C ASP A 36 -0.53 8.50 -13.76
N GLU A 37 -1.62 8.26 -14.48
CA GLU A 37 -1.97 6.93 -14.99
C GLU A 37 -0.97 6.41 -16.04
N SER A 38 -0.19 7.31 -16.66
CA SER A 38 0.77 6.92 -17.69
C SER A 38 1.91 6.06 -17.15
N LEU A 39 2.21 6.13 -15.83
CA LEU A 39 3.17 5.23 -15.18
C LEU A 39 2.77 3.75 -15.31
N TYR A 40 1.50 3.44 -15.05
CA TYR A 40 1.00 2.06 -15.20
C TYR A 40 0.77 1.67 -16.64
N ALA A 41 0.34 2.61 -17.51
CA ALA A 41 0.19 2.34 -18.92
C ALA A 41 1.53 1.94 -19.57
N ASP A 42 2.60 2.66 -19.24
CA ASP A 42 3.95 2.34 -19.71
C ASP A 42 4.48 1.02 -19.12
N TYR A 43 4.32 0.81 -17.82
CA TYR A 43 4.71 -0.44 -17.16
C TYR A 43 3.98 -1.66 -17.72
N GLY A 44 2.65 -1.60 -17.84
CA GLY A 44 1.80 -2.68 -18.37
C GLY A 44 1.91 -2.88 -19.87
N GLY A 45 2.38 -1.87 -20.61
CA GLY A 45 2.68 -1.94 -22.03
C GLY A 45 3.96 -2.73 -22.38
N GLY A 46 4.58 -3.37 -21.38
CA GLY A 46 5.76 -4.22 -21.54
C GLY A 46 7.10 -3.49 -21.41
N LYS A 47 7.10 -2.19 -21.09
CA LYS A 47 8.33 -1.44 -20.83
C LYS A 47 8.94 -1.78 -19.47
N GLY A 48 8.13 -2.20 -18.49
CA GLY A 48 8.57 -2.39 -17.12
C GLY A 48 9.03 -1.08 -16.47
N VAL A 49 9.96 -1.19 -15.52
CA VAL A 49 10.64 -0.04 -14.91
C VAL A 49 11.87 0.31 -15.75
N THR A 50 11.96 1.57 -16.19
CA THR A 50 13.05 2.13 -17.03
C THR A 50 13.66 3.35 -16.37
N ASP A 51 14.78 3.88 -16.88
CA ASP A 51 15.39 5.12 -16.41
C ASP A 51 14.39 6.30 -16.47
N GLU A 52 13.55 6.35 -17.51
CA GLU A 52 12.47 7.35 -17.63
C GLU A 52 11.45 7.25 -16.48
N THR A 53 11.23 6.04 -15.94
CA THR A 53 10.36 5.84 -14.77
C THR A 53 10.94 6.52 -13.53
N TYR A 54 12.26 6.43 -13.31
CA TYR A 54 12.96 7.10 -12.21
C TYR A 54 12.91 8.63 -12.37
N GLU A 55 13.20 9.13 -13.57
CA GLU A 55 13.16 10.58 -13.86
C GLU A 55 11.74 11.14 -13.62
N ARG A 56 10.72 10.47 -14.13
CA ARG A 56 9.32 10.89 -13.93
C ARG A 56 8.92 10.84 -12.46
N MET A 57 9.29 9.78 -11.74
CA MET A 57 9.00 9.66 -10.32
C MET A 57 9.64 10.81 -9.53
N ALA A 58 10.89 11.14 -9.80
CA ALA A 58 11.57 12.27 -9.17
C ALA A 58 10.82 13.59 -9.42
N VAL A 59 10.35 13.84 -10.65
CA VAL A 59 9.56 15.02 -10.98
C VAL A 59 8.24 15.06 -10.22
N LEU A 60 7.52 13.94 -10.11
CA LEU A 60 6.22 13.87 -9.41
C LEU A 60 6.38 14.12 -7.90
N LEU A 61 7.39 13.52 -7.29
CA LEU A 61 7.67 13.71 -5.86
C LEU A 61 8.14 15.15 -5.59
N GLN A 62 9.02 15.70 -6.44
CA GLN A 62 9.48 17.09 -6.31
C GLN A 62 8.31 18.06 -6.49
N TYR A 63 7.44 17.86 -7.48
CA TYR A 63 6.25 18.69 -7.69
C TYR A 63 5.33 18.67 -6.46
N SER A 64 5.13 17.50 -5.87
CA SER A 64 4.31 17.36 -4.66
C SER A 64 4.91 18.15 -3.50
N GLN A 65 6.23 18.05 -3.29
CA GLN A 65 6.95 18.86 -2.27
C GLN A 65 6.84 20.35 -2.55
N ASP A 66 7.09 20.81 -3.79
CA ASP A 66 7.05 22.22 -4.19
C ASP A 66 5.64 22.82 -4.07
N SER A 67 4.61 21.96 -4.17
CA SER A 67 3.21 22.33 -3.92
C SER A 67 2.88 22.46 -2.42
N GLY A 68 3.89 22.33 -1.55
CA GLY A 68 3.79 22.54 -0.11
C GLY A 68 3.34 21.31 0.66
N ALA A 69 3.59 20.09 0.16
CA ALA A 69 3.37 18.88 0.93
C ALA A 69 4.39 18.79 2.08
N ASP A 70 3.90 18.51 3.30
CA ASP A 70 4.72 18.22 4.49
C ASP A 70 5.19 16.77 4.53
N GLY A 71 4.53 15.89 3.78
CA GLY A 71 4.88 14.48 3.58
C GLY A 71 4.19 13.92 2.35
N ILE A 72 4.71 12.83 1.80
CA ILE A 72 4.22 12.24 0.55
C ILE A 72 3.99 10.73 0.74
N LEU A 73 2.85 10.25 0.23
CA LEU A 73 2.55 8.82 0.06
C LEU A 73 2.47 8.50 -1.43
N PHE A 74 3.26 7.56 -1.89
CA PHE A 74 3.13 7.01 -3.24
C PHE A 74 2.31 5.71 -3.21
N CYS A 75 1.29 5.61 -4.06
CA CYS A 75 0.29 4.53 -4.04
C CYS A 75 0.41 3.55 -5.22
N GLY A 76 1.60 3.00 -5.45
CA GLY A 76 1.83 2.03 -6.52
C GLY A 76 2.84 0.96 -6.13
N SER A 77 2.38 -0.26 -5.83
CA SER A 77 3.20 -1.34 -5.27
C SER A 77 4.40 -1.72 -6.14
N VAL A 78 4.25 -1.73 -7.47
CA VAL A 78 5.33 -2.13 -8.40
C VAL A 78 6.47 -1.10 -8.49
N PHE A 79 6.25 0.13 -7.99
CA PHE A 79 7.23 1.22 -8.03
C PHE A 79 7.95 1.47 -6.70
N GLY A 80 7.79 0.60 -5.70
CA GLY A 80 8.37 0.78 -4.37
C GLY A 80 9.87 1.10 -4.42
N ARG A 81 10.65 0.32 -5.19
CA ARG A 81 12.10 0.54 -5.36
C ARG A 81 12.44 1.85 -6.09
N VAL A 82 11.61 2.27 -7.04
CA VAL A 82 11.79 3.56 -7.73
C VAL A 82 11.63 4.70 -6.74
N VAL A 83 10.56 4.67 -5.94
CA VAL A 83 10.31 5.67 -4.88
C VAL A 83 11.48 5.71 -3.89
N GLU A 84 11.93 4.57 -3.40
CA GLU A 84 13.06 4.48 -2.46
C GLU A 84 14.35 5.08 -3.04
N ALA A 85 14.62 4.86 -4.32
CA ALA A 85 15.81 5.39 -4.98
C ALA A 85 15.76 6.91 -5.14
N VAL A 86 14.61 7.48 -5.49
CA VAL A 86 14.48 8.91 -5.80
C VAL A 86 14.13 9.77 -4.59
N ARG A 87 13.53 9.22 -3.54
CA ARG A 87 13.14 9.97 -2.34
C ARG A 87 14.31 10.55 -1.55
N VAL A 88 15.54 10.11 -1.82
CA VAL A 88 16.74 10.61 -1.13
C VAL A 88 17.01 12.08 -1.40
N ASP A 89 16.49 12.61 -2.52
CA ASP A 89 16.61 14.01 -2.92
C ASP A 89 15.40 14.87 -2.48
N ILE A 90 14.39 14.25 -1.83
CA ILE A 90 13.18 14.93 -1.35
C ILE A 90 13.35 15.25 0.15
N SER A 91 13.10 16.50 0.54
CA SER A 91 13.35 16.94 1.91
C SER A 91 12.25 16.64 2.93
N VAL A 92 11.07 16.22 2.45
CA VAL A 92 9.96 15.78 3.31
C VAL A 92 9.88 14.25 3.35
N PRO A 93 9.28 13.64 4.38
CA PRO A 93 9.08 12.20 4.42
C PRO A 93 8.30 11.69 3.20
N VAL A 94 8.86 10.70 2.49
CA VAL A 94 8.19 10.00 1.39
C VAL A 94 8.06 8.53 1.72
N LEU A 95 6.84 8.01 1.71
CA LEU A 95 6.55 6.59 1.88
C LEU A 95 6.20 5.92 0.56
N SER A 96 6.75 4.74 0.33
CA SER A 96 6.29 3.83 -0.72
C SER A 96 5.01 3.10 -0.27
N ALA A 97 4.32 2.47 -1.23
CA ALA A 97 2.99 1.91 -1.00
C ALA A 97 2.89 0.90 0.15
N GLN A 98 3.90 0.06 0.34
CA GLN A 98 3.81 -1.14 1.20
C GLN A 98 4.79 -1.14 2.38
N GLU A 99 5.77 -0.22 2.42
CA GLU A 99 6.84 -0.26 3.43
C GLU A 99 6.31 -0.22 4.87
N ALA A 100 5.33 0.65 5.16
CA ALA A 100 4.77 0.78 6.50
C ALA A 100 4.00 -0.48 6.93
N MET A 101 3.33 -1.14 5.98
CA MET A 101 2.60 -2.39 6.24
C MET A 101 3.56 -3.52 6.58
N ILE A 102 4.68 -3.62 5.87
CA ILE A 102 5.72 -4.61 6.15
C ILE A 102 6.36 -4.36 7.52
N GLU A 103 6.70 -3.11 7.84
CA GLU A 103 7.25 -2.75 9.15
C GLU A 103 6.30 -3.13 10.31
N GLU A 104 5.00 -2.83 10.17
CA GLU A 104 4.00 -3.19 11.18
C GLU A 104 3.81 -4.71 11.28
N ALA A 105 3.87 -5.45 10.18
CA ALA A 105 3.81 -6.91 10.19
C ALA A 105 4.97 -7.51 10.99
N PHE A 106 6.20 -7.06 10.75
CA PHE A 106 7.38 -7.49 11.51
C PHE A 106 7.39 -7.01 12.98
N ALA A 107 6.60 -6.01 13.31
CA ALA A 107 6.39 -5.61 14.70
C ALA A 107 5.31 -6.48 15.39
N ALA A 108 4.35 -7.01 14.63
CA ALA A 108 3.28 -7.86 15.14
C ALA A 108 3.72 -9.31 15.37
N GLY A 109 4.71 -9.81 14.64
CA GLY A 109 5.18 -11.20 14.77
C GLY A 109 6.16 -11.61 13.70
N SER A 110 6.18 -12.92 13.41
CA SER A 110 7.06 -13.52 12.41
C SER A 110 6.37 -14.50 11.45
N ARG A 111 5.08 -14.72 11.62
CA ARG A 111 4.26 -15.57 10.74
C ARG A 111 3.23 -14.69 10.06
N PHE A 112 3.37 -14.45 8.76
CA PHE A 112 2.51 -13.53 8.03
C PHE A 112 1.52 -14.27 7.14
N GLY A 113 0.25 -13.85 7.14
CA GLY A 113 -0.69 -14.10 6.08
C GLY A 113 -0.55 -13.01 5.02
N VAL A 114 -0.48 -13.39 3.74
CA VAL A 114 -0.48 -12.47 2.61
C VAL A 114 -1.61 -12.84 1.68
N LEU A 115 -2.59 -11.96 1.55
CA LEU A 115 -3.76 -12.14 0.69
C LEU A 115 -3.78 -11.07 -0.40
N THR A 116 -3.94 -11.51 -1.65
CA THR A 116 -4.10 -10.64 -2.82
C THR A 116 -5.19 -11.17 -3.75
N THR A 117 -5.61 -10.36 -4.71
CA THR A 117 -6.50 -10.79 -5.82
C THR A 117 -5.77 -10.85 -7.17
N VAL A 118 -4.44 -10.60 -7.17
CA VAL A 118 -3.59 -10.60 -8.37
C VAL A 118 -2.22 -11.17 -8.05
N SER A 119 -1.80 -12.19 -8.80
CA SER A 119 -0.50 -12.87 -8.58
C SER A 119 0.70 -11.93 -8.73
N GLY A 120 0.66 -10.95 -9.64
CA GLY A 120 1.74 -9.97 -9.80
C GLY A 120 1.89 -9.07 -8.57
N SER A 121 0.80 -8.66 -7.93
CA SER A 121 0.84 -7.90 -6.68
C SER A 121 1.37 -8.74 -5.52
N LEU A 122 1.05 -10.03 -5.47
CA LEU A 122 1.63 -10.94 -4.50
C LEU A 122 3.15 -10.98 -4.63
N GLN A 123 3.68 -11.18 -5.84
CA GLN A 123 5.13 -11.29 -6.03
C GLN A 123 5.87 -10.02 -5.59
N CYS A 124 5.38 -8.84 -5.97
CA CYS A 124 5.97 -7.58 -5.53
C CYS A 124 6.02 -7.46 -3.99
N LEU A 125 4.93 -7.83 -3.31
CA LEU A 125 4.89 -7.77 -1.84
C LEU A 125 5.84 -8.80 -1.21
N LEU A 126 5.94 -10.01 -1.77
CA LEU A 126 6.87 -11.03 -1.28
C LEU A 126 8.34 -10.59 -1.44
N ASP A 127 8.68 -9.99 -2.57
CA ASP A 127 10.03 -9.47 -2.82
C ASP A 127 10.42 -8.37 -1.81
N ASP A 128 9.47 -7.48 -1.47
CA ASP A 128 9.68 -6.42 -0.48
C ASP A 128 9.78 -6.98 0.96
N ILE A 129 8.97 -7.98 1.32
CA ILE A 129 9.05 -8.68 2.61
C ILE A 129 10.41 -9.37 2.77
N GLU A 130 10.84 -10.11 1.74
CA GLU A 130 12.13 -10.81 1.76
C GLU A 130 13.30 -9.82 1.92
N ARG A 131 13.26 -8.72 1.17
CA ARG A 131 14.28 -7.67 1.28
C ARG A 131 14.32 -7.08 2.69
N TYR A 132 13.16 -6.70 3.25
CA TYR A 132 13.09 -6.16 4.60
C TYR A 132 13.63 -7.15 5.65
N SER A 133 13.29 -8.43 5.50
CA SER A 133 13.80 -9.51 6.35
C SER A 133 15.33 -9.58 6.33
N GLN A 134 15.92 -9.56 5.13
CA GLN A 134 17.38 -9.62 4.95
C GLN A 134 18.09 -8.39 5.52
N GLU A 135 17.60 -7.19 5.20
CA GLU A 135 18.18 -5.92 5.65
C GLU A 135 18.13 -5.76 7.18
N ASN A 136 17.11 -6.31 7.83
CA ASN A 136 16.91 -6.20 9.28
C ASN A 136 17.28 -7.48 10.06
N ASN A 137 17.74 -8.53 9.36
CA ASN A 137 18.05 -9.84 9.96
C ASN A 137 16.88 -10.40 10.80
N LYS A 138 15.65 -10.33 10.26
CA LYS A 138 14.42 -10.79 10.89
C LYS A 138 13.83 -11.97 10.14
N PRO A 139 13.98 -13.22 10.63
CA PRO A 139 13.39 -14.38 9.98
C PRO A 139 11.87 -14.36 10.06
N TYR A 140 11.21 -14.94 9.05
CA TYR A 140 9.76 -15.01 8.98
C TYR A 140 9.27 -16.29 8.29
N THR A 141 7.98 -16.54 8.39
CA THR A 141 7.27 -17.58 7.62
C THR A 141 6.01 -16.98 6.99
N LEU A 142 5.55 -17.55 5.88
CA LEU A 142 4.41 -17.05 5.12
C LEU A 142 3.33 -18.12 4.93
N VAL A 143 2.07 -17.66 5.07
CA VAL A 143 0.90 -18.30 4.47
C VAL A 143 0.38 -17.33 3.42
N GLN A 144 0.30 -17.77 2.16
CA GLN A 144 -0.09 -16.89 1.05
C GLN A 144 -1.29 -17.43 0.29
N HIS A 145 -2.14 -16.53 -0.19
CA HIS A 145 -3.28 -16.86 -1.01
C HIS A 145 -3.57 -15.77 -2.05
N VAL A 146 -3.99 -16.19 -3.24
CA VAL A 146 -4.50 -15.30 -4.28
C VAL A 146 -5.96 -15.66 -4.53
N GLU A 147 -6.88 -14.75 -4.20
CA GLU A 147 -8.31 -14.87 -4.50
C GLU A 147 -8.59 -14.21 -5.86
N ASP A 148 -8.13 -14.85 -6.93
CA ASP A 148 -8.17 -14.30 -8.29
C ASP A 148 -9.61 -14.12 -8.83
N ALA A 149 -10.55 -14.92 -8.34
CA ALA A 149 -11.96 -14.80 -8.67
C ALA A 149 -12.59 -13.48 -8.18
N ALA A 150 -12.03 -12.83 -7.15
CA ALA A 150 -12.51 -11.55 -6.66
C ALA A 150 -12.16 -10.37 -7.58
N ARG A 151 -11.08 -10.48 -8.38
CA ARG A 151 -10.64 -9.39 -9.27
C ARG A 151 -11.70 -8.94 -10.29
N PRO A 152 -12.32 -9.82 -11.11
CA PRO A 152 -13.36 -9.38 -12.05
C PRO A 152 -14.57 -8.77 -11.36
N ILE A 153 -14.86 -9.17 -10.14
CA ILE A 153 -15.99 -8.68 -9.33
C ILE A 153 -15.79 -7.20 -8.97
N ILE A 154 -14.61 -6.86 -8.42
CA ILE A 154 -14.32 -5.45 -8.09
C ILE A 154 -14.24 -4.58 -9.35
N LEU A 155 -13.71 -5.10 -10.45
CA LEU A 155 -13.67 -4.36 -11.73
C LEU A 155 -15.07 -4.12 -12.33
N ALA A 156 -16.05 -4.96 -11.99
CA ALA A 156 -17.46 -4.76 -12.34
C ALA A 156 -18.19 -3.78 -11.39
N GLY A 157 -17.50 -3.28 -10.34
CA GLY A 157 -18.06 -2.35 -9.35
C GLY A 157 -18.84 -3.02 -8.21
N ASP A 158 -18.84 -4.36 -8.13
CA ASP A 158 -19.49 -5.09 -7.04
C ASP A 158 -18.54 -5.24 -5.84
N VAL A 159 -18.43 -4.14 -5.10
CA VAL A 159 -17.58 -4.06 -3.89
C VAL A 159 -18.04 -5.02 -2.81
N GLU A 160 -19.35 -5.20 -2.65
CA GLU A 160 -19.92 -6.04 -1.59
C GLU A 160 -19.53 -7.52 -1.76
N THR A 161 -19.71 -8.06 -2.94
CA THR A 161 -19.34 -9.45 -3.26
C THR A 161 -17.80 -9.64 -3.20
N HIS A 162 -17.02 -8.68 -3.72
CA HIS A 162 -15.57 -8.69 -3.63
C HIS A 162 -15.10 -8.78 -2.17
N ASP A 163 -15.61 -7.91 -1.31
CA ASP A 163 -15.19 -7.84 0.08
C ASP A 163 -15.57 -9.10 0.87
N GLN A 164 -16.71 -9.71 0.53
CA GLN A 164 -17.09 -10.99 1.11
C GLN A 164 -16.13 -12.11 0.69
N MET A 165 -15.75 -12.18 -0.59
CA MET A 165 -14.79 -13.17 -1.08
C MET A 165 -13.42 -13.00 -0.41
N VAL A 166 -12.95 -11.78 -0.27
CA VAL A 166 -11.70 -11.47 0.44
C VAL A 166 -11.78 -11.90 1.91
N ALA A 167 -12.89 -11.62 2.59
CA ALA A 167 -13.12 -12.03 3.97
C ALA A 167 -13.12 -13.58 4.11
N ASP A 168 -13.85 -14.27 3.26
CA ASP A 168 -13.90 -15.74 3.26
C ASP A 168 -12.54 -16.38 2.99
N ALA A 169 -11.71 -15.75 2.15
CA ALA A 169 -10.33 -16.17 1.92
C ALA A 169 -9.45 -15.95 3.16
N ALA A 170 -9.59 -14.80 3.81
CA ALA A 170 -8.86 -14.46 5.03
C ALA A 170 -9.18 -15.40 6.19
N ASP A 171 -10.44 -15.85 6.33
CA ASP A 171 -10.87 -16.78 7.35
C ASP A 171 -10.16 -18.14 7.28
N ARG A 172 -9.76 -18.54 6.09
CA ARG A 172 -9.00 -19.77 5.88
C ARG A 172 -7.52 -19.65 6.25
N MET A 173 -7.01 -18.42 6.45
CA MET A 173 -5.60 -18.14 6.71
C MET A 173 -5.33 -17.99 8.21
N THR A 174 -5.64 -18.98 9.03
CA THR A 174 -5.64 -18.89 10.49
C THR A 174 -4.27 -18.95 11.15
N GLU A 175 -3.26 -19.52 10.48
CA GLU A 175 -1.94 -19.80 11.07
C GLU A 175 -0.93 -18.64 10.86
N CYS A 176 -1.34 -17.40 11.16
CA CYS A 176 -0.46 -16.24 11.07
C CYS A 176 -0.67 -15.26 12.23
N ASP A 177 0.39 -14.51 12.55
CA ASP A 177 0.39 -13.52 13.63
C ASP A 177 -0.33 -12.23 13.18
N CYS A 178 -0.30 -11.93 11.87
CA CYS A 178 -1.06 -10.86 11.22
C CYS A 178 -1.39 -11.21 9.77
N LEU A 179 -2.39 -10.55 9.20
CA LEU A 179 -2.78 -10.67 7.79
C LEU A 179 -2.51 -9.37 7.05
N MET A 180 -1.76 -9.42 5.95
CA MET A 180 -1.54 -8.30 5.04
C MET A 180 -2.46 -8.43 3.82
N LEU A 181 -3.25 -7.38 3.54
CA LEU A 181 -4.01 -7.23 2.31
C LEU A 181 -3.15 -6.50 1.28
N GLY A 182 -2.67 -7.21 0.26
CA GLY A 182 -1.61 -6.75 -0.63
C GLY A 182 -2.03 -5.73 -1.69
N GLN A 183 -3.30 -5.28 -1.70
CA GLN A 183 -3.79 -4.31 -2.67
C GLN A 183 -4.67 -3.24 -2.01
N PHE A 184 -4.61 -2.00 -2.53
CA PHE A 184 -5.43 -0.89 -2.04
C PHE A 184 -6.94 -1.17 -2.20
N SER A 185 -7.36 -1.79 -3.30
CA SER A 185 -8.74 -2.17 -3.56
C SER A 185 -9.34 -3.16 -2.55
N MET A 186 -8.52 -3.83 -1.74
CA MET A 186 -8.98 -4.76 -0.70
C MET A 186 -9.22 -4.07 0.64
N THR A 187 -8.94 -2.77 0.76
CA THR A 187 -9.03 -2.02 2.03
C THR A 187 -10.44 -2.03 2.60
N SER A 188 -11.47 -1.88 1.77
CA SER A 188 -12.88 -1.90 2.19
C SER A 188 -13.29 -3.20 2.87
N ALA A 189 -12.67 -4.32 2.50
CA ALA A 189 -12.93 -5.62 3.09
C ALA A 189 -12.60 -5.69 4.60
N VAL A 190 -11.72 -4.81 5.10
CA VAL A 190 -11.33 -4.77 6.53
C VAL A 190 -12.56 -4.65 7.44
N LYS A 191 -13.59 -3.94 7.02
CA LYS A 191 -14.83 -3.78 7.80
C LYS A 191 -15.56 -5.10 8.05
N ARG A 192 -15.30 -6.13 7.24
CA ARG A 192 -15.87 -7.48 7.39
C ARG A 192 -15.02 -8.39 8.28
N PHE A 193 -13.79 -7.97 8.59
CA PHE A 193 -12.88 -8.72 9.47
C PHE A 193 -13.04 -8.41 10.96
N ALA A 194 -13.91 -7.46 11.34
CA ALA A 194 -14.02 -6.97 12.72
C ALA A 194 -14.31 -8.08 13.77
N ASP A 195 -14.82 -9.23 13.34
CA ASP A 195 -15.15 -10.38 14.21
C ASP A 195 -14.21 -11.59 13.98
N ILE A 196 -13.23 -11.48 13.06
CA ILE A 196 -12.42 -12.63 12.66
C ILE A 196 -11.09 -12.66 13.41
N SER A 197 -10.93 -13.59 14.31
CA SER A 197 -9.66 -14.18 14.82
C SER A 197 -8.78 -13.38 15.78
N GLY A 198 -9.07 -12.16 16.18
CA GLY A 198 -8.25 -11.40 17.15
C GLY A 198 -6.82 -11.05 16.71
N ARG A 199 -6.47 -11.28 15.43
CA ARG A 199 -5.17 -10.92 14.85
C ARG A 199 -5.29 -9.61 14.06
N PRO A 200 -4.21 -8.79 13.99
CA PRO A 200 -4.21 -7.60 13.17
C PRO A 200 -4.40 -7.91 11.67
N VAL A 201 -5.29 -7.15 11.01
CA VAL A 201 -5.39 -7.09 9.56
C VAL A 201 -4.78 -5.77 9.11
N LEU A 202 -3.74 -5.86 8.29
CA LEU A 202 -2.95 -4.72 7.84
C LEU A 202 -3.27 -4.38 6.40
N THR A 203 -3.48 -3.11 6.13
CA THR A 203 -3.63 -2.57 4.78
C THR A 203 -2.59 -1.51 4.51
N ALA A 204 -2.12 -1.42 3.30
CA ALA A 204 -1.12 -0.44 2.90
C ALA A 204 -1.53 1.01 3.20
N PRO A 205 -2.76 1.49 2.86
CA PRO A 205 -3.13 2.88 3.16
C PRO A 205 -3.21 3.18 4.65
N HIS A 206 -3.82 2.31 5.48
CA HIS A 206 -3.94 2.57 6.91
C HIS A 206 -2.58 2.60 7.62
N THR A 207 -1.69 1.67 7.28
CA THR A 207 -0.34 1.64 7.88
C THR A 207 0.50 2.84 7.45
N ALA A 208 0.40 3.24 6.17
CA ALA A 208 1.11 4.41 5.66
C ALA A 208 0.63 5.71 6.32
N VAL A 209 -0.68 5.90 6.47
CA VAL A 209 -1.24 7.09 7.14
C VAL A 209 -0.82 7.14 8.61
N ARG A 210 -0.85 6.00 9.33
CA ARG A 210 -0.32 5.93 10.71
C ARG A 210 1.15 6.32 10.79
N LYS A 211 1.98 5.82 9.87
CA LYS A 211 3.41 6.13 9.82
C LYS A 211 3.66 7.60 9.52
N LEU A 212 2.98 8.18 8.51
CA LEU A 212 3.09 9.62 8.19
C LEU A 212 2.65 10.49 9.37
N LYS A 213 1.52 10.20 9.98
CA LYS A 213 1.04 10.95 11.16
C LYS A 213 2.08 10.92 12.29
N ARG A 214 2.66 9.75 12.57
CA ARG A 214 3.72 9.63 13.59
C ARG A 214 4.99 10.41 13.25
N LEU A 215 5.39 10.44 11.99
CA LEU A 215 6.59 11.17 11.54
C LEU A 215 6.42 12.69 11.56
N LEU A 216 5.20 13.20 11.34
CA LEU A 216 4.94 14.62 11.12
C LEU A 216 4.24 15.30 12.30
N ALA A 217 3.38 14.59 13.02
CA ALA A 217 2.62 15.15 14.13
C ALA A 217 3.24 14.82 15.51
N GLY A 218 4.35 14.05 15.54
CA GLY A 218 5.22 13.83 16.69
C GLY A 218 4.63 12.93 17.72
#